data_89e3d6122ba241a491ac27d68a065f56
#
_entry.id   89e3d6122ba241a491ac27d68a065f56
#
_cell.length_a   1.000
_cell.length_b   1.000
_cell.length_c   1.000
_cell.angle_alpha   90.00
_cell.angle_beta   90.00
_cell.angle_gamma   90.00
#
_symmetry.space_group_name_H-M   'P 1'
#
loop_
_entity.id
_entity.type
_entity.pdbx_description
1 polymer ?
#
loop_
_entity_poly.entity_id
_entity_poly.type
_entity_poly.pdbx_seq_one_letter_code
_entity_poly.pdbx_strand_id
1 'polypeptide(L)' 'MTDLNIPKLVKELRERLGLTQEQFAQKVGVTYGSVNHWENGKRTPQPFLVRRLLEMKAELDAESKVPLKRKSSE' A
#
# COMPACT_ATOMS: atom_id res chain seq x y z
N MET A 1 19.50 6.40 -4.24
CA MET A 1 18.81 6.47 -4.20
C MET A 1 17.80 5.66 -4.34
N THR A 2 16.85 5.82 -4.11
CA THR A 2 15.91 4.98 -4.04
C THR A 2 15.07 5.06 -5.19
N ASP A 3 14.89 4.10 -5.90
CA ASP A 3 14.02 4.11 -6.96
C ASP A 3 12.76 3.51 -6.53
N LEU A 4 11.81 4.27 -6.23
CA LEU A 4 10.54 3.81 -5.75
C LEU A 4 9.69 3.40 -6.93
N ASN A 5 9.39 2.13 -7.02
CA ASN A 5 8.55 1.62 -8.09
C ASN A 5 7.10 1.67 -7.64
N ILE A 6 6.40 2.74 -7.99
CA ILE A 6 5.03 2.94 -7.55
C ILE A 6 4.07 1.84 -8.01
N PRO A 7 4.08 1.44 -9.30
CA PRO A 7 3.16 0.37 -9.70
C PRO A 7 3.35 -0.89 -8.88
N LYS A 8 4.59 -1.25 -8.62
CA LYS A 8 4.86 -2.46 -7.86
C LYS A 8 4.47 -2.28 -6.40
N LEU A 9 4.75 -1.11 -5.83
CA LEU A 9 4.41 -0.84 -4.44
C LEU A 9 2.91 -0.94 -4.21
N VAL A 10 2.13 -0.29 -5.06
CA VAL A 10 0.68 -0.27 -4.90
C VAL A 10 0.12 -1.68 -5.05
N LYS A 11 0.58 -2.39 -6.06
CA LYS A 11 0.07 -3.73 -6.31
C LYS A 11 0.44 -4.67 -5.17
N GLU A 12 1.66 -4.56 -4.67
CA GLU A 12 2.11 -5.40 -3.58
C GLU A 12 1.28 -5.15 -2.32
N LEU A 13 1.04 -3.88 -1.99
CA LEU A 13 0.24 -3.56 -0.83
C LEU A 13 -1.16 -4.11 -0.95
N ARG A 14 -1.75 -3.93 -2.13
CA ARG A 14 -3.10 -4.39 -2.36
C ARG A 14 -3.19 -5.90 -2.21
N GLU A 15 -2.24 -6.60 -2.78
CA GLU A 15 -2.25 -8.06 -2.74
C GLU A 15 -2.00 -8.57 -1.33
N ARG A 16 -1.09 -7.92 -0.60
CA ARG A 16 -0.82 -8.35 0.76
C ARG A 16 -2.01 -8.15 1.67
N LEU A 17 -2.83 -7.14 1.38
CA LEU A 17 -4.04 -6.88 2.15
C LEU A 17 -5.23 -7.69 1.64
N GLY A 18 -5.08 -8.35 0.50
CA GLY A 18 -6.16 -9.15 -0.06
C GLY A 18 -7.30 -8.30 -0.60
N LEU A 19 -6.98 -7.14 -1.16
CA LEU A 19 -8.01 -6.21 -1.61
C LEU A 19 -8.02 -6.09 -3.12
N THR A 20 -9.20 -5.79 -3.66
CA THR A 20 -9.31 -5.41 -5.06
C THR A 20 -8.83 -3.97 -5.20
N GLN A 21 -8.66 -3.51 -6.44
CA GLN A 21 -8.28 -2.14 -6.68
C GLN A 21 -9.31 -1.17 -6.10
N GLU A 22 -10.57 -1.50 -6.24
CA GLU A 22 -11.62 -0.65 -5.72
C GLU A 22 -11.60 -0.60 -4.20
N GLN A 23 -11.40 -1.75 -3.57
CA GLN A 23 -11.33 -1.79 -2.12
C GLN A 23 -10.11 -1.05 -1.60
N PHE A 24 -9.00 -1.19 -2.31
CA PHE A 24 -7.79 -0.48 -1.92
C PHE A 24 -7.99 1.03 -2.05
N ALA A 25 -8.67 1.46 -3.12
CA ALA A 25 -8.95 2.87 -3.30
C ALA A 25 -9.76 3.41 -2.12
N GLN A 26 -10.76 2.66 -1.68
CA GLN A 26 -11.57 3.07 -0.55
C GLN A 26 -10.74 3.16 0.72
N LYS A 27 -9.84 2.21 0.90
CA LYS A 27 -9.00 2.21 2.10
C LYS A 27 -8.06 3.40 2.13
N VAL A 28 -7.51 3.76 1.00
CA VAL A 28 -6.57 4.87 0.92
C VAL A 28 -7.32 6.21 0.88
N GLY A 29 -8.54 6.20 0.38
CA GLY A 29 -9.32 7.43 0.29
C GLY A 29 -9.18 8.11 -1.06
N VAL A 30 -9.03 7.32 -2.12
CA VAL A 30 -8.91 7.86 -3.47
C VAL A 30 -9.87 7.12 -4.37
N THR A 31 -9.91 7.50 -5.64
CA THR A 31 -10.81 6.84 -6.57
C THR A 31 -10.19 5.58 -7.12
N TYR A 32 -11.04 4.69 -7.63
CA TYR A 32 -10.58 3.50 -8.28
C TYR A 32 -9.66 3.84 -9.46
N GLY A 33 -10.02 4.89 -10.22
CA GLY A 33 -9.20 5.28 -11.36
C GLY A 33 -7.79 5.65 -10.95
N SER A 34 -7.65 6.28 -9.79
CA SER A 34 -6.32 6.64 -9.31
C SER A 34 -5.48 5.40 -9.06
N VAL A 35 -6.05 4.43 -8.37
CA VAL A 35 -5.31 3.20 -8.08
C VAL A 35 -4.94 2.49 -9.37
N ASN A 36 -5.89 2.43 -10.29
CA ASN A 36 -5.65 1.78 -11.57
C ASN A 36 -4.50 2.45 -12.31
N HIS A 37 -4.51 3.78 -12.35
CA HIS A 37 -3.45 4.51 -13.05
C HIS A 37 -2.10 4.33 -12.36
N TRP A 38 -2.09 4.27 -11.04
CA TRP A 38 -0.83 4.06 -10.32
C TRP A 38 -0.25 2.69 -10.67
N GLU A 39 -1.08 1.66 -10.72
CA GLU A 39 -0.59 0.32 -11.01
C GLU A 39 -0.14 0.17 -12.45
N ASN A 40 -0.73 0.96 -13.35
CA ASN A 40 -0.35 0.91 -14.75
C ASN A 40 0.78 1.86 -15.09
N GLY A 41 1.24 2.63 -14.11
CA GLY A 41 2.34 3.56 -14.36
C GLY A 41 1.94 4.81 -15.11
N LYS A 42 0.63 5.06 -15.23
CA LYS A 42 0.18 6.23 -15.96
C LYS A 42 0.20 7.50 -15.13
N ARG A 43 0.11 7.36 -13.83
CA ARG A 43 0.15 8.49 -12.94
C ARG A 43 0.88 8.11 -11.68
N THR A 44 1.42 9.12 -11.02
CA THR A 44 2.11 8.93 -9.76
C THR A 44 1.29 9.59 -8.66
N PRO A 45 1.14 8.95 -7.52
CA PRO A 45 0.41 9.57 -6.41
C PRO A 45 1.09 10.85 -5.95
N GLN A 46 0.31 11.75 -5.37
CA GLN A 46 0.90 12.94 -4.79
C GLN A 46 1.80 12.57 -3.63
N PRO A 47 2.75 13.45 -3.29
CA PRO A 47 3.75 13.09 -2.27
C PRO A 47 3.16 12.62 -0.95
N PHE A 48 2.08 13.23 -0.48
CA PHE A 48 1.51 12.81 0.79
C PHE A 48 0.89 11.42 0.68
N LEU A 49 0.42 11.05 -0.50
CA LEU A 49 -0.11 9.71 -0.71
C LEU A 49 1.02 8.69 -0.80
N VAL A 50 2.13 9.08 -1.41
CA VAL A 50 3.30 8.20 -1.44
C VAL A 50 3.74 7.89 -0.02
N ARG A 51 3.77 8.92 0.83
CA ARG A 51 4.15 8.71 2.22
C ARG A 51 3.19 7.74 2.91
N ARG A 52 1.89 7.90 2.67
CA ARG A 52 0.93 7.02 3.28
C ARG A 52 1.12 5.58 2.81
N LEU A 53 1.39 5.40 1.52
CA LEU A 53 1.62 4.05 1.00
C LEU A 53 2.85 3.42 1.64
N LEU A 54 3.90 4.21 1.82
CA LEU A 54 5.11 3.71 2.45
C LEU A 54 4.88 3.37 3.92
N GLU A 55 4.05 4.16 4.59
CA GLU A 55 3.69 3.86 5.97
C GLU A 55 2.92 2.55 6.05
N MET A 56 2.01 2.33 5.13
CA MET A 56 1.26 1.08 5.10
C MET A 56 2.19 -0.10 4.89
N LYS A 57 3.17 0.07 4.00
CA LYS A 57 4.13 -1.00 3.77
C LYS A 57 4.95 -1.27 5.01
N ALA A 58 5.39 -0.23 5.68
CA ALA A 58 6.17 -0.39 6.89
C ALA A 58 5.38 -1.12 7.96
N GLU A 59 4.09 -0.81 8.08
CA GLU A 59 3.25 -1.48 9.05
C GLU A 59 3.10 -2.95 8.74
N LEU A 60 2.91 -3.28 7.46
CA LEU A 60 2.79 -4.67 7.08
C LEU A 60 4.10 -5.43 7.29
N ASP A 61 5.20 -4.78 6.99
CA ASP A 61 6.50 -5.41 7.18
C ASP A 61 6.77 -5.63 8.67
N ALA A 62 6.36 -4.68 9.49
CA ALA A 62 6.56 -4.81 10.94
C ALA A 62 5.72 -5.97 11.47
N GLU A 63 4.50 -6.09 11.00
CA GLU A 63 3.65 -7.20 11.44
C GLU A 63 4.20 -8.53 11.01
N SER A 64 4.77 -8.59 9.82
CA SER A 64 5.36 -9.82 9.35
C SER A 64 6.55 -10.23 10.17
N LYS A 65 7.32 -9.25 10.63
CA LYS A 65 8.49 -9.56 11.39
C LYS A 65 8.18 -9.89 12.81
N VAL A 66 7.16 -9.35 13.36
CA VAL A 66 6.84 -9.57 14.74
C VAL A 66 5.89 -10.72 14.84
N PRO A 67 6.33 -11.81 15.26
CA PRO A 67 5.51 -12.99 15.34
C PRO A 67 4.49 -12.73 16.32
N LEU A 68 3.60 -13.24 16.28
CA LEU A 68 2.59 -13.10 17.17
C LEU A 68 2.75 -12.69 18.42
N LYS A 69 3.70 -12.55 18.90
CA LYS A 69 3.79 -12.18 20.16
C LYS A 69 2.98 -11.06 20.41
N ARG A 70 2.75 -10.32 19.60
CA ARG A 70 2.09 -9.23 19.95
C ARG A 70 0.74 -9.52 20.10
N LYS A 71 0.31 -10.30 19.75
CA LYS A 71 -0.89 -10.43 19.89
C LYS A 71 -1.31 -10.82 20.97
N SER A 72 -0.79 -11.05 21.51
CA SER A 72 -1.23 -11.45 22.54
C SER A 72 -1.52 -10.62 23.37
N SER A 73 -1.44 -10.08 23.44
CA SER A 73 -1.76 -9.33 24.15
C SER A 73 -2.64 -9.08 24.41
N GLU A 74 -2.70 -9.33 24.34
CA GLU A 74 -3.37 -9.23 24.66
C GLU A 74 -3.69 -9.30 24.82
#